data_3366018ce3abc08aa4528281de5bf003
#
_entry.id   3366018ce3abc08aa4528281de5bf003
#
_cell.length_a   1.000
_cell.length_b   1.000
_cell.length_c   1.000
_cell.angle_alpha   90.00
_cell.angle_beta   90.00
_cell.angle_gamma   90.00
#
_symmetry.space_group_name_H-M   'P 1'
#
loop_
_entity.id
_entity.type
_entity.pdbx_description
1 polymer ?
#
loop_
_entity_poly.entity_id
_entity_poly.type
_entity_poly.pdbx_seq_one_letter_code
_entity_poly.pdbx_strand_id
1 'polypeptide(L)'
;MSVRDVERAVQWYIDVLGFQRKFDGMWNGVPVFVGKGTTALALFPVRSGSTSSDSGGIRMLHLAMRASRKNFLAAQEELKRRGIKFEFQDHEISHSIYFRDPDGHALEITTYELK
;
A
#
# COMPACT_ATOMS: atom_id res chain seq x y z
N MET A 1 2.87 6.56 -6.95
CA MET A 1 1.57 6.91 -6.31
C MET A 1 1.60 8.35 -5.86
N SER A 2 0.53 9.07 -6.10
CA SER A 2 0.40 10.44 -5.59
C SER A 2 -0.22 10.42 -4.21
N VAL A 3 0.35 11.18 -3.28
CA VAL A 3 -0.12 11.27 -1.90
C VAL A 3 -0.18 12.73 -1.48
N ARG A 4 -1.09 13.05 -0.57
CA ARG A 4 -1.27 14.43 -0.12
C ARG A 4 -0.13 14.91 0.77
N ASP A 5 0.37 14.03 1.62
CA ASP A 5 1.46 14.31 2.54
C ASP A 5 2.43 13.13 2.49
N VAL A 6 3.60 13.36 1.88
CA VAL A 6 4.57 12.29 1.65
C VAL A 6 5.07 11.70 2.97
N GLU A 7 5.42 12.53 3.95
CA GLU A 7 5.94 12.01 5.23
C GLU A 7 4.89 11.20 5.99
N ARG A 8 3.66 11.64 5.97
CA ARG A 8 2.55 10.90 6.58
C ARG A 8 2.32 9.56 5.89
N ALA A 9 2.35 9.55 4.57
CA ALA A 9 2.21 8.33 3.80
C ALA A 9 3.36 7.36 4.10
N VAL A 10 4.59 7.84 4.09
CA VAL A 10 5.78 7.04 4.43
C VAL A 10 5.60 6.39 5.79
N GLN A 11 5.22 7.17 6.79
CA GLN A 11 5.08 6.66 8.15
C GLN A 11 3.98 5.59 8.23
N TRP A 12 2.88 5.79 7.50
CA TRP A 12 1.81 4.79 7.47
C TRP A 12 2.29 3.46 6.88
N TYR A 13 3.01 3.51 5.75
CA TYR A 13 3.51 2.29 5.12
C TYR A 13 4.53 1.57 6.00
N ILE A 14 5.36 2.32 6.72
CA ILE A 14 6.30 1.74 7.68
C ILE A 14 5.54 1.08 8.84
N ASP A 15 4.62 1.79 9.45
CA ASP A 15 3.93 1.35 10.66
C ASP A 15 2.95 0.22 10.40
N VAL A 16 2.18 0.32 9.33
CA VAL A 16 1.09 -0.62 9.07
C VAL A 16 1.57 -1.85 8.29
N LEU A 17 2.37 -1.64 7.25
CA LEU A 17 2.79 -2.73 6.37
C LEU A 17 4.22 -3.21 6.63
N GLY A 18 4.94 -2.58 7.54
CA GLY A 18 6.33 -2.97 7.84
C GLY A 18 7.30 -2.65 6.72
N PHE A 19 6.97 -1.67 5.88
CA PHE A 19 7.85 -1.21 4.83
C PHE A 19 9.02 -0.43 5.40
N GLN A 20 10.03 -0.19 4.58
CA GLN A 20 11.20 0.61 4.93
C GLN A 20 11.42 1.65 3.84
N ARG A 21 12.00 2.79 4.23
CA ARG A 21 12.48 3.75 3.25
C ARG A 21 13.59 3.11 2.45
N LYS A 22 13.58 3.34 1.13
CA LYS A 22 14.61 2.86 0.23
C LYS A 22 15.17 4.05 -0.53
N PHE A 23 16.44 3.94 -0.90
CA PHE A 23 17.13 4.97 -1.71
C PHE A 23 17.08 6.35 -1.05
N ASP A 24 17.20 6.39 0.27
CA ASP A 24 17.13 7.64 1.04
C ASP A 24 18.21 8.61 0.57
N GLY A 25 17.85 9.89 0.47
CA GLY A 25 18.74 10.93 0.01
C GLY A 25 18.89 11.08 -1.50
N MET A 26 18.22 10.21 -2.28
CA MET A 26 18.25 10.30 -3.74
C MET A 26 17.20 11.27 -4.26
N TRP A 27 17.43 11.77 -5.46
CA TRP A 27 16.49 12.60 -6.23
C TRP A 27 15.98 13.84 -5.48
N ASN A 28 16.80 14.40 -4.60
CA ASN A 28 16.41 15.57 -3.77
C ASN A 28 15.12 15.35 -2.98
N GLY A 29 14.86 14.09 -2.60
CA GLY A 29 13.69 13.75 -1.79
C GLY A 29 12.37 13.60 -2.54
N VAL A 30 12.38 13.65 -3.86
CA VAL A 30 11.17 13.45 -4.68
C VAL A 30 11.50 12.56 -5.88
N PRO A 31 10.89 11.35 -5.99
CA PRO A 31 9.97 10.73 -5.04
C PRO A 31 10.67 10.14 -3.82
N VAL A 32 9.90 9.79 -2.80
CA VAL A 32 10.35 8.95 -1.70
C VAL A 32 9.89 7.53 -1.99
N PHE A 33 10.78 6.57 -1.80
CA PHE A 33 10.46 5.16 -1.97
C PHE A 33 10.27 4.47 -0.64
N VAL A 34 9.23 3.66 -0.54
CA VAL A 34 9.01 2.75 0.58
C VAL A 34 8.78 1.36 0.03
N GLY A 35 9.28 0.35 0.70
CA GLY A 35 9.11 -1.00 0.19
C GLY A 35 9.60 -2.08 1.13
N LYS A 36 9.50 -3.31 0.65
CA LYS A 36 9.91 -4.50 1.38
C LYS A 36 10.53 -5.47 0.39
N GLY A 37 11.70 -6.03 0.76
CA GLY A 37 12.42 -6.91 -0.15
C GLY A 37 12.83 -6.16 -1.41
N THR A 38 12.48 -6.67 -2.56
CA THR A 38 12.83 -6.08 -3.86
C THR A 38 11.69 -5.23 -4.45
N THR A 39 10.59 -5.09 -3.73
CA THR A 39 9.44 -4.32 -4.20
C THR A 39 9.40 -2.97 -3.48
N ALA A 40 9.14 -1.91 -4.23
CA ALA A 40 9.05 -0.57 -3.67
C ALA A 40 7.95 0.24 -4.38
N LEU A 41 7.38 1.17 -3.64
CA LEU A 41 6.42 2.15 -4.14
C LEU A 41 7.08 3.52 -4.13
N ALA A 42 6.95 4.24 -5.23
CA ALA A 42 7.39 5.63 -5.32
C ALA A 42 6.24 6.55 -4.93
N LEU A 43 6.48 7.40 -3.95
CA LEU A 43 5.47 8.31 -3.42
C LEU A 43 5.80 9.72 -3.87
N PHE A 44 4.85 10.34 -4.59
CA PHE A 44 4.96 11.68 -5.13
C PHE A 44 3.96 12.59 -4.44
N PRO A 45 4.33 13.84 -4.14
CA PRO A 45 3.32 14.79 -3.66
C PRO A 45 2.33 15.11 -4.77
N VAL A 46 1.06 15.26 -4.39
CA VAL A 46 0.04 15.70 -5.33
C VAL A 46 0.35 17.13 -5.77
N ARG A 47 0.27 17.39 -7.08
CA ARG A 47 0.45 18.73 -7.60
C ARG A 47 -0.74 19.60 -7.20
N SER A 48 -0.45 20.84 -6.79
CA SER A 48 -1.46 21.84 -6.50
C SER A 48 -2.34 22.02 -7.74
N GLY A 49 -3.66 21.89 -7.57
CA GLY A 49 -4.61 22.07 -8.65
C GLY A 49 -4.82 20.83 -9.51
N SER A 50 -4.10 19.74 -9.29
CA SER A 50 -4.39 18.52 -10.03
C SER A 50 -5.53 17.76 -9.37
N THR A 51 -6.45 17.24 -10.20
CA THR A 51 -7.50 16.36 -9.73
C THR A 51 -7.05 14.93 -10.03
N SER A 52 -7.23 14.05 -9.06
CA SER A 52 -6.74 12.68 -9.13
C SER A 52 -7.47 11.80 -10.13
N SER A 53 -8.49 12.31 -10.83
CA SER A 53 -9.38 11.50 -11.63
C SER A 53 -9.31 11.74 -13.12
N ASP A 54 -8.30 12.48 -13.61
CA ASP A 54 -8.34 13.03 -14.97
C ASP A 54 -7.56 12.26 -16.01
N SER A 55 -7.59 10.96 -15.96
CA SER A 55 -6.96 10.18 -17.03
C SER A 55 -7.99 9.65 -18.05
N GLY A 56 -9.08 10.39 -18.27
CA GLY A 56 -10.10 9.99 -19.24
C GLY A 56 -10.82 8.70 -18.87
N GLY A 57 -11.03 8.45 -17.60
CA GLY A 57 -11.69 7.24 -17.11
C GLY A 57 -10.77 6.03 -16.92
N ILE A 58 -9.53 6.13 -17.35
CA ILE A 58 -8.55 5.06 -17.13
C ILE A 58 -7.86 5.30 -15.79
N ARG A 59 -7.94 4.31 -14.89
CA ARG A 59 -7.33 4.41 -13.57
C ARG A 59 -6.98 3.03 -13.03
N MET A 60 -6.04 3.00 -12.11
CA MET A 60 -5.71 1.77 -11.38
C MET A 60 -6.77 1.53 -10.32
N LEU A 61 -7.39 0.35 -10.33
CA LEU A 61 -8.43 0.01 -9.36
C LEU A 61 -7.84 -0.33 -7.99
N HIS A 62 -6.77 -1.13 -7.98
CA HIS A 62 -6.08 -1.47 -6.75
C HIS A 62 -4.68 -1.96 -7.04
N LEU A 63 -3.86 -1.99 -6.01
CA LEU A 63 -2.51 -2.54 -6.05
C LEU A 63 -2.48 -3.78 -5.16
N ALA A 64 -2.09 -4.92 -5.71
CA ALA A 64 -2.01 -6.17 -4.97
C ALA A 64 -0.56 -6.48 -4.62
N MET A 65 -0.36 -6.93 -3.38
CA MET A 65 0.93 -7.35 -2.86
C MET A 65 0.84 -8.78 -2.38
N ARG A 66 1.83 -9.59 -2.77
CA ARG A 66 1.88 -10.99 -2.35
C ARG A 66 2.56 -11.12 -0.99
N ALA A 67 2.05 -12.02 -0.17
CA ALA A 67 2.61 -12.30 1.15
C ALA A 67 2.62 -13.79 1.43
N SER A 68 3.50 -14.22 2.33
CA SER A 68 3.43 -15.54 2.93
C SER A 68 2.18 -15.64 3.80
N ARG A 69 1.74 -16.85 4.12
CA ARG A 69 0.61 -17.02 5.03
C ARG A 69 0.86 -16.36 6.39
N LYS A 70 2.07 -16.53 6.92
CA LYS A 70 2.45 -15.90 8.19
C LYS A 70 2.26 -14.38 8.15
N ASN A 71 2.75 -13.74 7.10
CA ASN A 71 2.63 -12.28 6.96
C ASN A 71 1.21 -11.86 6.65
N PHE A 72 0.46 -12.68 5.91
CA PHE A 72 -0.95 -12.43 5.62
C PHE A 72 -1.77 -12.37 6.92
N LEU A 73 -1.55 -13.33 7.82
CA LEU A 73 -2.23 -13.36 9.11
C LEU A 73 -1.79 -12.21 10.01
N ALA A 74 -0.48 -11.92 10.02
CA ALA A 74 0.06 -10.81 10.81
C ALA A 74 -0.50 -9.46 10.34
N ALA A 75 -0.67 -9.28 9.03
CA ALA A 75 -1.24 -8.06 8.47
C ALA A 75 -2.68 -7.86 8.96
N GLN A 76 -3.49 -8.93 9.01
CA GLN A 76 -4.86 -8.82 9.51
C GLN A 76 -4.90 -8.38 10.97
N GLU A 77 -4.04 -8.96 11.80
CA GLU A 77 -3.96 -8.58 13.21
C GLU A 77 -3.54 -7.12 13.37
N GLU A 78 -2.58 -6.66 12.57
CA GLU A 78 -2.14 -5.26 12.61
C GLU A 78 -3.23 -4.30 12.19
N LEU A 79 -3.97 -4.62 11.14
CA LEU A 79 -5.09 -3.79 10.68
C LEU A 79 -6.18 -3.72 11.75
N LYS A 80 -6.52 -4.84 12.37
CA LYS A 80 -7.50 -4.88 13.47
C LYS A 80 -7.04 -4.02 14.64
N ARG A 81 -5.78 -4.17 15.03
CA ARG A 81 -5.22 -3.41 16.16
C ARG A 81 -5.28 -1.91 15.92
N ARG A 82 -5.16 -1.48 14.67
CA ARG A 82 -5.19 -0.06 14.32
C ARG A 82 -6.59 0.44 13.93
N GLY A 83 -7.60 -0.42 14.00
CA GLY A 83 -8.96 -0.05 13.64
C GLY A 83 -9.15 0.22 12.16
N ILE A 84 -8.29 -0.33 11.31
CA ILE A 84 -8.39 -0.19 9.86
C ILE A 84 -9.29 -1.29 9.33
N LYS A 85 -10.36 -0.89 8.64
CA LYS A 85 -11.31 -1.85 8.07
C LYS A 85 -10.68 -2.56 6.88
N PHE A 86 -10.92 -3.85 6.79
CA PHE A 86 -10.53 -4.63 5.62
C PHE A 86 -11.58 -5.70 5.34
N GLU A 87 -11.60 -6.16 4.10
CA GLU A 87 -12.52 -7.22 3.66
C GLU A 87 -11.71 -8.43 3.24
N PHE A 88 -12.06 -9.60 3.78
CA PHE A 88 -11.46 -10.87 3.40
C PHE A 88 -12.24 -11.49 2.26
N GLN A 89 -11.53 -12.03 1.27
CA GLN A 89 -12.14 -12.81 0.19
C GLN A 89 -11.36 -14.08 -0.06
N ASP A 90 -12.09 -15.18 -0.23
CA ASP A 90 -11.54 -16.47 -0.60
C ASP A 90 -11.72 -16.63 -2.12
N HIS A 91 -10.60 -16.68 -2.85
CA HIS A 91 -10.59 -16.83 -4.31
C HIS A 91 -10.27 -18.27 -4.73
N GLU A 92 -10.46 -19.26 -3.86
CA GLU A 92 -10.17 -20.69 -4.07
C GLU A 92 -8.67 -20.97 -4.11
N ILE A 93 -7.93 -20.37 -5.04
CA ILE A 93 -6.48 -20.57 -5.17
C ILE A 93 -5.66 -19.62 -4.30
N SER A 94 -6.31 -18.58 -3.76
CA SER A 94 -5.67 -17.59 -2.93
C SER A 94 -6.65 -17.01 -1.94
N HIS A 95 -6.12 -16.43 -0.86
CA HIS A 95 -6.88 -15.62 0.08
C HIS A 95 -6.38 -14.20 -0.02
N SER A 96 -7.30 -13.24 0.06
CA SER A 96 -6.95 -11.83 -0.06
C SER A 96 -7.66 -10.99 1.00
N ILE A 97 -7.01 -9.90 1.39
CA ILE A 97 -7.64 -8.84 2.17
C ILE A 97 -7.51 -7.52 1.40
N TYR A 98 -8.56 -6.72 1.47
CA TYR A 98 -8.66 -5.44 0.77
C TYR A 98 -8.86 -4.33 1.78
N PHE A 99 -8.09 -3.26 1.65
CA PHE A 99 -8.16 -2.11 2.55
C PHE A 99 -7.66 -0.87 1.81
N ARG A 100 -7.64 0.27 2.49
CA ARG A 100 -7.20 1.52 1.87
C ARG A 100 -6.11 2.19 2.70
N ASP A 101 -5.21 2.89 2.01
CA ASP A 101 -4.23 3.73 2.66
C ASP A 101 -4.84 5.10 3.03
N PRO A 102 -4.11 6.00 3.72
CA PRO A 102 -4.68 7.29 4.13
C PRO A 102 -5.13 8.20 2.99
N ASP A 103 -4.62 7.97 1.79
CA ASP A 103 -5.02 8.75 0.61
C ASP A 103 -6.16 8.10 -0.17
N GLY A 104 -6.68 6.97 0.33
CA GLY A 104 -7.78 6.27 -0.30
C GLY A 104 -7.36 5.30 -1.39
N HIS A 105 -6.08 5.06 -1.55
CA HIS A 105 -5.61 4.06 -2.52
C HIS A 105 -6.07 2.67 -2.09
N ALA A 106 -6.69 1.93 -3.00
CA ALA A 106 -7.15 0.58 -2.75
C ALA A 106 -5.95 -0.39 -2.80
N LEU A 107 -5.76 -1.13 -1.73
CA LEU A 107 -4.67 -2.08 -1.57
C LEU A 107 -5.21 -3.48 -1.35
N GLU A 108 -4.49 -4.46 -1.84
CA GLU A 108 -4.80 -5.87 -1.61
C GLU A 108 -3.54 -6.56 -1.11
N ILE A 109 -3.67 -7.39 -0.09
CA ILE A 109 -2.63 -8.36 0.27
C ILE A 109 -3.19 -9.73 -0.05
N THR A 110 -2.45 -10.50 -0.83
CA THR A 110 -2.88 -11.82 -1.26
C THR A 110 -1.85 -12.87 -0.88
N THR A 111 -2.32 -14.06 -0.51
CA THR A 111 -1.45 -15.21 -0.27
C THR A 111 -1.97 -16.41 -1.04
N TYR A 112 -1.03 -17.16 -1.59
CA TYR A 112 -1.33 -18.44 -2.23
C TYR A 112 -1.05 -19.61 -1.29
N GLU A 113 -0.59 -19.32 -0.09
CA GLU A 113 -0.39 -20.31 0.97
C GLU A 113 -1.67 -20.41 1.80
N LEU A 114 -2.46 -21.43 1.53
CA LEU A 114 -3.79 -21.57 2.13
C LEU A 114 -3.78 -22.26 3.49
N LYS A 115 -2.62 -22.75 3.91
CA LYS A 115 -2.44 -23.44 5.19
C LYS A 115 -1.22 -22.92 5.92
#